data_69fe05d82592be5dab785f37fcdb57a1
#
_entry.id   69fe05d82592be5dab785f37fcdb57a1
#
_cell.length_a   1.000
_cell.length_b   1.000
_cell.length_c   1.000
_cell.angle_alpha   90.00
_cell.angle_beta   90.00
_cell.angle_gamma   90.00
#
_symmetry.space_group_name_H-M   'P 1'
#
loop_
_entity.id
_entity.type
_entity.pdbx_description
1 polymer ?
#
loop_
_entity_poly.entity_id
_entity_poly.type
_entity_poly.pdbx_seq_one_letter_code
_entity_poly.pdbx_strand_id
1 'polypeptide(L)'
;MEFERIADIKRLNFIIEVLRSRLPEGAEVLDVGCGNGVISRSLGAQGFKVRGIDVSDKAIAKAKSLNTLPNVRFEVVSAEQLVAEGSRYYAVICSEVLEHLHEPGKLLGVLSQSLHPDGILVVTVPNGKGPRESLVTKPFINMQKKQDWRWRMLLKAKKLFGYSGTTKQSDAEDLTHIQFFTRKSLDRLAQDNRFRIVRYGKTNFIEDVFPFSFFTKKIKALQRMDCAIAEILPYSFTGGFVTVWEKNQTAS
;
A
#
# COMPACT_ATOMS: atom_id res chain seq x y z
N MET A 1 -2.38 18.67 1.72
CA MET A 1 -2.19 17.26 1.27
C MET A 1 -1.16 16.65 2.20
N GLU A 2 -1.51 15.58 2.90
CA GLU A 2 -0.67 15.02 3.98
C GLU A 2 0.50 14.16 3.49
N PHE A 3 0.46 13.71 2.23
CA PHE A 3 1.59 13.00 1.64
C PHE A 3 2.66 13.97 1.14
N GLU A 4 3.90 13.72 1.54
CA GLU A 4 5.07 14.51 1.11
C GLU A 4 5.71 13.97 -0.17
N ARG A 5 5.65 12.64 -0.40
CA ARG A 5 6.27 11.99 -1.55
C ARG A 5 5.35 11.99 -2.76
N ILE A 6 5.93 12.29 -3.93
CA ILE A 6 5.18 12.28 -5.20
C ILE A 6 4.64 10.88 -5.55
N ALA A 7 5.38 9.80 -5.22
CA ALA A 7 4.91 8.43 -5.42
C ALA A 7 3.63 8.12 -4.63
N ASP A 8 3.54 8.58 -3.37
CA ASP A 8 2.36 8.38 -2.52
C ASP A 8 1.18 9.23 -3.01
N ILE A 9 1.44 10.46 -3.45
CA ILE A 9 0.43 11.32 -4.08
C ILE A 9 -0.10 10.69 -5.37
N LYS A 10 0.78 10.12 -6.20
CA LYS A 10 0.41 9.43 -7.44
C LYS A 10 -0.46 8.21 -7.15
N ARG A 11 -0.09 7.41 -6.15
CA ARG A 11 -0.88 6.27 -5.68
C ARG A 11 -2.28 6.70 -5.23
N LEU A 12 -2.36 7.74 -4.38
CA LEU A 12 -3.64 8.29 -3.92
C LEU A 12 -4.48 8.80 -5.08
N ASN A 13 -3.89 9.55 -6.02
CA ASN A 13 -4.61 10.07 -7.18
C ASN A 13 -5.17 8.94 -8.06
N PHE A 14 -4.41 7.85 -8.25
CA PHE A 14 -4.90 6.68 -8.96
C PHE A 14 -6.11 6.06 -8.25
N ILE A 15 -6.07 5.92 -6.91
CA ILE A 15 -7.18 5.39 -6.13
C ILE A 15 -8.42 6.29 -6.30
N ILE A 16 -8.25 7.61 -6.11
CA ILE A 16 -9.35 8.58 -6.26
C ILE A 16 -9.96 8.53 -7.67
N GLU A 17 -9.13 8.54 -8.71
CA GLU A 17 -9.56 8.46 -10.10
C GLU A 17 -10.41 7.21 -10.37
N VAL A 18 -9.92 6.05 -9.91
CA VAL A 18 -10.64 4.77 -10.06
C VAL A 18 -11.99 4.81 -9.35
N LEU A 19 -12.03 5.26 -8.09
CA LEU A 19 -13.28 5.29 -7.35
C LEU A 19 -14.29 6.27 -7.98
N ARG A 20 -13.84 7.46 -8.36
CA ARG A 20 -14.71 8.45 -9.03
C ARG A 20 -15.26 8.00 -10.38
N SER A 21 -14.48 7.19 -11.11
CA SER A 21 -14.92 6.65 -12.41
C SER A 21 -15.86 5.45 -12.32
N ARG A 22 -15.88 4.77 -11.18
CA ARG A 22 -16.57 3.50 -11.00
C ARG A 22 -17.76 3.55 -10.03
N LEU A 23 -17.75 4.49 -9.09
CA LEU A 23 -18.70 4.51 -7.98
C LEU A 23 -19.55 5.78 -7.98
N PRO A 24 -20.82 5.69 -7.54
CA PRO A 24 -21.65 6.85 -7.33
C PRO A 24 -21.13 7.72 -6.18
N GLU A 25 -21.53 8.98 -6.18
CA GLU A 25 -21.28 9.88 -5.04
C GLU A 25 -21.89 9.33 -3.76
N GLY A 26 -21.18 9.48 -2.64
CA GLY A 26 -21.61 8.96 -1.35
C GLY A 26 -21.49 7.46 -1.18
N ALA A 27 -20.89 6.74 -2.14
CA ALA A 27 -20.68 5.30 -2.03
C ALA A 27 -19.87 4.94 -0.77
N GLU A 28 -20.19 3.79 -0.18
CA GLU A 28 -19.50 3.27 1.00
C GLU A 28 -18.18 2.58 0.61
N VAL A 29 -17.10 3.03 1.23
CA VAL A 29 -15.73 2.56 1.00
C VAL A 29 -15.13 2.07 2.32
N LEU A 30 -14.47 0.92 2.28
CA LEU A 30 -13.68 0.39 3.38
C LEU A 30 -12.19 0.60 3.09
N ASP A 31 -11.44 1.12 4.06
CA ASP A 31 -9.98 1.25 4.01
C ASP A 31 -9.37 0.35 5.08
N VAL A 32 -8.77 -0.77 4.66
CA VAL A 32 -8.23 -1.83 5.53
C VAL A 32 -6.74 -1.60 5.77
N GLY A 33 -6.31 -1.60 7.03
CA GLY A 33 -4.98 -1.18 7.40
C GLY A 33 -4.78 0.32 7.14
N CYS A 34 -5.76 1.13 7.53
CA CYS A 34 -5.82 2.55 7.20
C CYS A 34 -4.71 3.40 7.85
N GLY A 35 -3.97 2.84 8.81
CA GLY A 35 -2.91 3.54 9.54
C GLY A 35 -3.41 4.85 10.17
N ASN A 36 -2.74 5.96 9.87
CA ASN A 36 -3.14 7.30 10.34
C ASN A 36 -4.30 7.93 9.55
N GLY A 37 -4.90 7.18 8.61
CA GLY A 37 -6.13 7.56 7.90
C GLY A 37 -5.98 8.56 6.75
N VAL A 38 -4.79 8.74 6.18
CA VAL A 38 -4.57 9.71 5.08
C VAL A 38 -5.42 9.37 3.85
N ILE A 39 -5.43 8.10 3.43
CA ILE A 39 -6.25 7.66 2.28
C ILE A 39 -7.72 7.85 2.61
N SER A 40 -8.18 7.36 3.78
CA SER A 40 -9.57 7.48 4.21
C SER A 40 -10.07 8.93 4.20
N ARG A 41 -9.31 9.88 4.81
CA ARG A 41 -9.69 11.30 4.80
C ARG A 41 -9.68 11.90 3.40
N SER A 42 -8.70 11.51 2.57
CA SER A 42 -8.64 12.00 1.19
C SER A 42 -9.84 11.54 0.36
N LEU A 43 -10.31 10.31 0.57
CA LEU A 43 -11.51 9.77 -0.07
C LEU A 43 -12.78 10.43 0.49
N GLY A 44 -12.83 10.65 1.80
CA GLY A 44 -13.93 11.39 2.42
C GLY A 44 -14.07 12.81 1.89
N ALA A 45 -12.96 13.51 1.64
CA ALA A 45 -12.95 14.82 0.99
C ALA A 45 -13.43 14.80 -0.47
N GLN A 46 -13.50 13.63 -1.11
CA GLN A 46 -14.12 13.43 -2.44
C GLN A 46 -15.61 13.06 -2.36
N GLY A 47 -16.20 13.07 -1.16
CA GLY A 47 -17.64 12.80 -0.98
C GLY A 47 -17.98 11.33 -0.67
N PHE A 48 -17.02 10.41 -0.62
CA PHE A 48 -17.28 9.02 -0.24
C PHE A 48 -17.56 8.89 1.27
N LYS A 49 -18.38 7.91 1.66
CA LYS A 49 -18.54 7.50 3.05
C LYS A 49 -17.46 6.46 3.36
N VAL A 50 -16.50 6.80 4.22
CA VAL A 50 -15.32 5.95 4.44
C VAL A 50 -15.30 5.39 5.85
N ARG A 51 -15.11 4.07 5.94
CA ARG A 51 -14.75 3.37 7.16
C ARG A 51 -13.29 2.94 7.07
N GLY A 52 -12.43 3.56 7.87
CA GLY A 52 -11.03 3.14 8.04
C GLY A 52 -10.90 2.19 9.22
N ILE A 53 -10.29 1.04 9.01
CA ILE A 53 -10.01 0.06 10.06
C ILE A 53 -8.52 -0.26 10.12
N ASP A 54 -8.03 -0.47 11.32
CA ASP A 54 -6.68 -0.95 11.60
C ASP A 54 -6.69 -1.75 12.90
N VAL A 55 -5.76 -2.67 13.07
CA VAL A 55 -5.59 -3.43 14.31
C VAL A 55 -4.81 -2.66 15.37
N SER A 56 -4.16 -1.57 15.01
CA SER A 56 -3.36 -0.71 15.89
C SER A 56 -4.21 0.38 16.53
N ASP A 57 -4.41 0.28 17.86
CA ASP A 57 -5.07 1.33 18.65
C ASP A 57 -4.39 2.69 18.48
N LYS A 58 -3.04 2.70 18.44
CA LYS A 58 -2.24 3.93 18.27
C LYS A 58 -2.49 4.58 16.90
N ALA A 59 -2.53 3.78 15.83
CA ALA A 59 -2.81 4.28 14.49
C ALA A 59 -4.23 4.87 14.41
N ILE A 60 -5.22 4.17 14.94
CA ILE A 60 -6.61 4.64 14.96
C ILE A 60 -6.79 5.89 15.84
N ALA A 61 -6.15 5.95 17.01
CA ALA A 61 -6.17 7.16 17.83
C ALA A 61 -5.63 8.37 17.06
N LYS A 62 -4.52 8.19 16.33
CA LYS A 62 -3.94 9.21 15.47
C LYS A 62 -4.87 9.58 14.31
N ALA A 63 -5.47 8.59 13.63
CA ALA A 63 -6.42 8.82 12.55
C ALA A 63 -7.63 9.65 13.01
N LYS A 64 -8.20 9.29 14.18
CA LYS A 64 -9.30 10.03 14.81
C LYS A 64 -8.91 11.47 15.15
N SER A 65 -7.72 11.69 15.73
CA SER A 65 -7.26 13.04 16.10
C SER A 65 -7.06 13.98 14.91
N LEU A 66 -6.80 13.42 13.72
CA LEU A 66 -6.60 14.18 12.48
C LEU A 66 -7.87 14.31 11.65
N ASN A 67 -8.95 13.61 12.02
CA ASN A 67 -10.18 13.60 11.24
C ASN A 67 -11.12 14.75 11.61
N THR A 68 -11.52 15.51 10.61
CA THR A 68 -12.52 16.59 10.73
C THR A 68 -13.76 16.34 9.85
N LEU A 69 -13.80 15.20 9.13
CA LEU A 69 -14.82 14.90 8.16
C LEU A 69 -15.91 14.01 8.78
N PRO A 70 -17.20 14.40 8.74
CA PRO A 70 -18.29 13.63 9.35
C PRO A 70 -18.60 12.32 8.60
N ASN A 71 -18.21 12.22 7.33
CA ASN A 71 -18.40 11.06 6.46
C ASN A 71 -17.24 10.04 6.54
N VAL A 72 -16.27 10.25 7.45
CA VAL A 72 -15.15 9.35 7.67
C VAL A 72 -15.15 8.89 9.13
N ARG A 73 -15.10 7.58 9.35
CA ARG A 73 -14.99 7.00 10.69
C ARG A 73 -13.81 6.05 10.75
N PHE A 74 -13.20 5.95 11.94
CA PHE A 74 -12.06 5.07 12.20
C PHE A 74 -12.33 4.16 13.38
N GLU A 75 -12.01 2.87 13.23
CA GLU A 75 -12.30 1.85 14.23
C GLU A 75 -11.14 0.86 14.36
N VAL A 76 -10.88 0.42 15.60
CA VAL A 76 -9.95 -0.68 15.88
C VAL A 76 -10.72 -1.97 15.65
N VAL A 77 -10.60 -2.54 14.46
CA VAL A 77 -11.32 -3.75 14.05
C VAL A 77 -10.41 -4.58 13.17
N SER A 78 -10.35 -5.88 13.38
CA SER A 78 -9.71 -6.80 12.45
C SER A 78 -10.60 -7.05 11.23
N ALA A 79 -9.98 -7.46 10.12
CA ALA A 79 -10.75 -7.78 8.93
C ALA A 79 -11.73 -8.95 9.15
N GLU A 80 -11.38 -9.90 10.02
CA GLU A 80 -12.22 -11.05 10.36
C GLU A 80 -13.50 -10.64 11.09
N GLN A 81 -13.44 -9.61 11.94
CA GLN A 81 -14.62 -9.08 12.65
C GLN A 81 -15.63 -8.45 11.68
N LEU A 82 -15.17 -7.86 10.57
CA LEU A 82 -16.06 -7.31 9.53
C LEU A 82 -17.00 -8.34 8.92
N VAL A 83 -16.53 -9.57 8.73
CA VAL A 83 -17.35 -10.64 8.16
C VAL A 83 -18.53 -10.95 9.07
N ALA A 84 -18.29 -10.96 10.39
CA ALA A 84 -19.36 -11.18 11.38
C ALA A 84 -20.43 -10.07 11.37
N GLU A 85 -20.06 -8.84 10.99
CA GLU A 85 -20.99 -7.71 10.87
C GLU A 85 -21.86 -7.79 9.60
N GLY A 86 -21.48 -8.57 8.59
CA GLY A 86 -22.20 -8.67 7.32
C GLY A 86 -22.19 -7.40 6.45
N SER A 87 -21.37 -6.41 6.81
CA SER A 87 -21.27 -5.14 6.09
C SER A 87 -20.65 -5.35 4.72
N ARG A 88 -21.21 -4.65 3.69
CA ARG A 88 -20.71 -4.69 2.31
C ARG A 88 -20.40 -3.30 1.80
N TYR A 89 -19.34 -3.18 1.01
CA TYR A 89 -18.81 -1.94 0.48
C TYR A 89 -18.72 -2.00 -1.04
N TYR A 90 -18.92 -0.85 -1.70
CA TYR A 90 -18.73 -0.71 -3.14
C TYR A 90 -17.25 -0.73 -3.54
N ALA A 91 -16.37 -0.27 -2.65
CA ALA A 91 -14.94 -0.44 -2.79
C ALA A 91 -14.28 -0.82 -1.47
N VAL A 92 -13.25 -1.65 -1.57
CA VAL A 92 -12.32 -1.92 -0.47
C VAL A 92 -10.92 -1.48 -0.91
N ILE A 93 -10.24 -0.71 -0.07
CA ILE A 93 -8.84 -0.33 -0.24
C ILE A 93 -8.00 -1.19 0.69
N CYS A 94 -6.96 -1.81 0.15
CA CYS A 94 -5.96 -2.59 0.88
C CYS A 94 -4.58 -2.12 0.40
N SER A 95 -4.10 -1.03 1.02
CA SER A 95 -2.91 -0.33 0.57
C SER A 95 -1.72 -0.60 1.46
N GLU A 96 -0.67 -1.26 0.92
CA GLU A 96 0.57 -1.59 1.65
C GLU A 96 0.29 -2.45 2.90
N VAL A 97 -0.53 -3.49 2.75
CA VAL A 97 -0.91 -4.41 3.83
C VAL A 97 -0.48 -5.85 3.53
N LEU A 98 -0.72 -6.33 2.29
CA LEU A 98 -0.54 -7.75 1.96
C LEU A 98 0.90 -8.24 2.12
N GLU A 99 1.89 -7.35 1.93
CA GLU A 99 3.31 -7.66 2.08
C GLU A 99 3.73 -7.99 3.51
N HIS A 100 2.93 -7.59 4.49
CA HIS A 100 3.19 -7.82 5.92
C HIS A 100 2.51 -9.10 6.45
N LEU A 101 1.71 -9.77 5.64
CA LEU A 101 0.94 -10.94 6.07
C LEU A 101 1.63 -12.25 5.68
N HIS A 102 1.62 -13.22 6.59
CA HIS A 102 2.07 -14.59 6.28
C HIS A 102 1.13 -15.27 5.28
N GLU A 103 -0.17 -15.05 5.41
CA GLU A 103 -1.24 -15.69 4.61
C GLU A 103 -2.16 -14.61 4.00
N PRO A 104 -1.70 -13.85 2.98
CA PRO A 104 -2.49 -12.77 2.39
C PRO A 104 -3.81 -13.27 1.76
N GLY A 105 -3.87 -14.54 1.34
CA GLY A 105 -5.10 -15.14 0.83
C GLY A 105 -6.23 -15.19 1.86
N LYS A 106 -5.93 -15.37 3.15
CA LYS A 106 -6.98 -15.33 4.19
C LYS A 106 -7.66 -13.96 4.24
N LEU A 107 -6.86 -12.89 4.25
CA LEU A 107 -7.41 -11.54 4.21
C LEU A 107 -8.24 -11.33 2.94
N LEU A 108 -7.75 -11.73 1.77
CA LEU A 108 -8.50 -11.59 0.52
C LEU A 108 -9.84 -12.32 0.52
N GLY A 109 -9.92 -13.48 1.17
CA GLY A 109 -11.18 -14.21 1.38
C GLY A 109 -12.19 -13.39 2.18
N VAL A 110 -11.73 -12.73 3.25
CA VAL A 110 -12.52 -11.82 4.07
C VAL A 110 -12.97 -10.59 3.26
N LEU A 111 -12.05 -9.95 2.55
CA LEU A 111 -12.36 -8.77 1.74
C LEU A 111 -13.35 -9.09 0.61
N SER A 112 -13.27 -10.29 0.05
CA SER A 112 -14.25 -10.74 -0.95
C SER A 112 -15.67 -10.80 -0.39
N GLN A 113 -15.83 -11.21 0.86
CA GLN A 113 -17.14 -11.26 1.53
C GLN A 113 -17.67 -9.84 1.86
N SER A 114 -16.77 -8.92 2.18
CA SER A 114 -17.11 -7.52 2.49
C SER A 114 -17.34 -6.64 1.25
N LEU A 115 -17.15 -7.15 0.04
CA LEU A 115 -17.46 -6.44 -1.20
C LEU A 115 -18.87 -6.74 -1.69
N HIS A 116 -19.54 -5.72 -2.24
CA HIS A 116 -20.70 -5.94 -3.12
C HIS A 116 -20.32 -6.87 -4.29
N PRO A 117 -21.30 -7.55 -4.93
CA PRO A 117 -21.03 -8.40 -6.10
C PRO A 117 -20.24 -7.68 -7.20
N ASP A 118 -20.61 -6.43 -7.51
CA ASP A 118 -19.98 -5.58 -8.51
C ASP A 118 -18.96 -4.59 -7.89
N GLY A 119 -18.60 -4.80 -6.64
CA GLY A 119 -17.63 -3.98 -5.92
C GLY A 119 -16.20 -4.20 -6.42
N ILE A 120 -15.35 -3.22 -6.19
CA ILE A 120 -13.94 -3.26 -6.57
C ILE A 120 -13.02 -3.31 -5.34
N LEU A 121 -11.93 -4.08 -5.46
CA LEU A 121 -10.85 -4.09 -4.49
C LEU A 121 -9.63 -3.38 -5.10
N VAL A 122 -9.13 -2.35 -4.42
CA VAL A 122 -7.89 -1.67 -4.81
C VAL A 122 -6.78 -2.14 -3.90
N VAL A 123 -5.76 -2.77 -4.50
CA VAL A 123 -4.59 -3.30 -3.78
C VAL A 123 -3.36 -2.54 -4.21
N THR A 124 -2.55 -2.10 -3.24
CA THR A 124 -1.21 -1.60 -3.51
C THR A 124 -0.18 -2.42 -2.75
N VAL A 125 0.92 -2.72 -3.41
CA VAL A 125 2.04 -3.48 -2.84
C VAL A 125 3.36 -3.05 -3.45
N PRO A 126 4.49 -3.14 -2.72
CA PRO A 126 5.82 -2.98 -3.28
C PRO A 126 6.11 -4.06 -4.34
N ASN A 127 6.86 -3.69 -5.38
CA ASN A 127 7.32 -4.65 -6.38
C ASN A 127 8.54 -5.42 -5.86
N GLY A 128 8.38 -6.68 -5.49
CA GLY A 128 9.43 -7.55 -4.97
C GLY A 128 10.60 -7.82 -5.93
N LYS A 129 10.50 -7.41 -7.21
CA LYS A 129 11.60 -7.38 -8.19
C LYS A 129 12.00 -5.94 -8.57
N GLY A 130 11.36 -4.94 -8.00
CA GLY A 130 11.67 -3.54 -8.26
C GLY A 130 13.11 -3.18 -7.84
N PRO A 131 13.62 -2.02 -8.31
CA PRO A 131 14.99 -1.60 -8.05
C PRO A 131 15.31 -1.53 -6.55
N ARG A 132 14.42 -1.01 -5.72
CA ARG A 132 14.60 -0.95 -4.26
C ARG A 132 14.78 -2.34 -3.65
N GLU A 133 13.87 -3.26 -3.96
CA GLU A 133 13.89 -4.61 -3.39
C GLU A 133 15.11 -5.41 -3.88
N SER A 134 15.49 -5.23 -5.14
CA SER A 134 16.60 -5.95 -5.75
C SER A 134 17.97 -5.40 -5.34
N LEU A 135 18.11 -4.06 -5.26
CA LEU A 135 19.39 -3.39 -5.03
C LEU A 135 19.63 -3.04 -3.56
N VAL A 136 18.58 -2.91 -2.73
CA VAL A 136 18.69 -2.46 -1.34
C VAL A 136 18.19 -3.54 -0.38
N THR A 137 16.89 -3.91 -0.45
CA THR A 137 16.23 -4.73 0.57
C THR A 137 16.80 -6.16 0.63
N LYS A 138 16.84 -6.85 -0.51
CA LYS A 138 17.34 -8.24 -0.57
C LYS A 138 18.83 -8.37 -0.21
N PRO A 139 19.74 -7.54 -0.75
CA PRO A 139 21.13 -7.54 -0.32
C PRO A 139 21.29 -7.27 1.19
N PHE A 140 20.51 -6.31 1.72
CA PHE A 140 20.51 -5.96 3.14
C PHE A 140 20.09 -7.15 4.02
N ILE A 141 18.94 -7.79 3.71
CA ILE A 141 18.45 -8.97 4.43
C ILE A 141 19.48 -10.12 4.37
N ASN A 142 20.10 -10.34 3.20
CA ASN A 142 21.12 -11.38 3.05
C ASN A 142 22.39 -11.09 3.89
N MET A 143 22.83 -9.83 3.93
CA MET A 143 23.96 -9.41 4.77
C MET A 143 23.63 -9.53 6.26
N GLN A 144 22.41 -9.16 6.66
CA GLN A 144 21.93 -9.29 8.04
C GLN A 144 21.87 -10.76 8.48
N LYS A 145 21.33 -11.65 7.62
CA LYS A 145 21.28 -13.10 7.92
C LYS A 145 22.68 -13.72 8.05
N LYS A 146 23.64 -13.30 7.23
CA LYS A 146 25.00 -13.81 7.24
C LYS A 146 25.88 -13.19 8.33
N GLN A 147 25.49 -12.07 8.92
CA GLN A 147 26.25 -11.26 9.89
C GLN A 147 27.73 -11.06 9.51
N ASP A 148 27.99 -10.96 8.20
CA ASP A 148 29.34 -10.85 7.65
C ASP A 148 29.96 -9.47 7.94
N TRP A 149 31.29 -9.33 7.60
CA TRP A 149 32.00 -8.08 7.81
C TRP A 149 31.38 -6.88 7.07
N ARG A 150 30.68 -7.11 5.95
CA ARG A 150 29.95 -6.10 5.16
C ARG A 150 28.79 -5.52 5.95
N TRP A 151 28.08 -6.36 6.72
CA TRP A 151 27.04 -5.95 7.65
C TRP A 151 27.59 -4.98 8.71
N ARG A 152 28.75 -5.33 9.31
CA ARG A 152 29.40 -4.48 10.33
C ARG A 152 29.88 -3.14 9.75
N MET A 153 30.44 -3.14 8.53
CA MET A 153 30.81 -1.91 7.82
C MET A 153 29.58 -1.04 7.52
N LEU A 154 28.48 -1.64 7.05
CA LEU A 154 27.25 -0.93 6.74
C LEU A 154 26.64 -0.27 7.98
N LEU A 155 26.63 -0.95 9.12
CA LEU A 155 26.19 -0.39 10.40
C LEU A 155 27.05 0.78 10.86
N LYS A 156 28.39 0.69 10.70
CA LYS A 156 29.31 1.79 10.99
C LYS A 156 29.06 3.00 10.07
N ALA A 157 28.89 2.77 8.78
CA ALA A 157 28.57 3.82 7.81
C ALA A 157 27.21 4.49 8.09
N LYS A 158 26.16 3.71 8.41
CA LYS A 158 24.87 4.25 8.83
C LYS A 158 24.98 5.18 10.04
N LYS A 159 25.76 4.78 11.04
CA LYS A 159 26.00 5.57 12.26
C LYS A 159 26.73 6.89 11.95
N LEU A 160 27.69 6.87 11.01
CA LEU A 160 28.45 8.05 10.58
C LEU A 160 27.56 9.08 9.83
N PHE A 161 26.55 8.61 9.09
CA PHE A 161 25.61 9.45 8.32
C PHE A 161 24.33 9.80 9.11
N GLY A 162 24.29 9.58 10.42
CA GLY A 162 23.16 9.94 11.27
C GLY A 162 21.88 9.14 11.00
N TYR A 163 22.00 8.01 10.33
CA TYR A 163 20.86 7.11 10.09
C TYR A 163 20.60 6.27 11.34
N SER A 164 19.74 6.73 12.21
CA SER A 164 19.10 5.86 13.22
C SER A 164 18.15 4.92 12.46
N GLY A 165 18.41 3.63 12.52
CA GLY A 165 17.89 2.57 11.65
C GLY A 165 16.39 2.30 11.59
N THR A 166 15.54 3.28 11.87
CA THR A 166 14.09 3.19 11.69
C THR A 166 13.66 4.12 10.56
N THR A 167 13.21 3.56 9.46
CA THR A 167 12.44 4.32 8.47
C THR A 167 11.12 4.70 9.14
N LYS A 168 10.94 6.00 9.45
CA LYS A 168 9.67 6.56 9.92
C LYS A 168 8.62 6.49 8.80
N GLN A 169 8.13 5.34 8.47
CA GLN A 169 7.07 5.17 7.45
C GLN A 169 5.78 4.59 8.01
N SER A 170 5.81 4.10 9.24
CA SER A 170 4.60 3.82 10.02
C SER A 170 4.95 4.05 11.49
N ASP A 171 4.01 4.56 12.27
CA ASP A 171 4.08 4.58 13.74
C ASP A 171 3.98 3.15 14.34
N ALA A 172 3.93 2.13 13.49
CA ALA A 172 4.02 0.72 13.83
C ALA A 172 5.50 0.31 13.80
N GLU A 173 6.06 0.07 14.95
CA GLU A 173 7.39 -0.49 15.14
C GLU A 173 7.45 -1.86 14.45
N ASP A 174 8.46 -2.07 13.57
CA ASP A 174 8.89 -3.36 12.99
C ASP A 174 7.96 -4.11 12.00
N LEU A 175 7.20 -3.43 11.13
CA LEU A 175 6.61 -4.12 9.99
C LEU A 175 7.66 -4.40 8.91
N THR A 176 8.31 -5.56 9.00
CA THR A 176 9.17 -6.09 7.92
C THR A 176 8.33 -6.65 6.80
N HIS A 177 8.73 -6.41 5.54
CA HIS A 177 8.09 -7.09 4.39
C HIS A 177 8.38 -8.59 4.47
N ILE A 178 7.33 -9.39 4.60
CA ILE A 178 7.38 -10.86 4.60
C ILE A 178 7.19 -11.37 3.17
N GLN A 179 6.31 -10.72 2.39
CA GLN A 179 6.00 -11.08 1.01
C GLN A 179 6.67 -10.12 0.02
N PHE A 180 7.12 -10.67 -1.10
CA PHE A 180 7.74 -9.93 -2.20
C PHE A 180 6.95 -10.20 -3.49
N PHE A 181 5.94 -9.38 -3.73
CA PHE A 181 5.05 -9.56 -4.86
C PHE A 181 5.72 -9.18 -6.18
N THR A 182 5.54 -10.02 -7.19
CA THR A 182 5.78 -9.69 -8.58
C THR A 182 4.44 -9.62 -9.30
N ARG A 183 4.37 -9.04 -10.49
CA ARG A 183 3.13 -9.03 -11.27
C ARG A 183 2.54 -10.45 -11.38
N LYS A 184 3.37 -11.44 -11.78
CA LYS A 184 2.92 -12.83 -11.93
C LYS A 184 2.41 -13.45 -10.62
N SER A 185 3.08 -13.21 -9.49
CA SER A 185 2.62 -13.76 -8.19
C SER A 185 1.37 -13.04 -7.68
N LEU A 186 1.21 -11.75 -8.00
CA LEU A 186 0.02 -10.98 -7.65
C LEU A 186 -1.19 -11.43 -8.49
N ASP A 187 -1.01 -11.66 -9.80
CA ASP A 187 -2.05 -12.23 -10.66
C ASP A 187 -2.51 -13.59 -10.15
N ARG A 188 -1.54 -14.46 -9.78
CA ARG A 188 -1.86 -15.78 -9.20
C ARG A 188 -2.63 -15.65 -7.89
N LEU A 189 -2.15 -14.80 -6.98
CA LEU A 189 -2.82 -14.57 -5.70
C LEU A 189 -4.27 -14.09 -5.89
N ALA A 190 -4.51 -13.20 -6.86
CA ALA A 190 -5.85 -12.76 -7.20
C ALA A 190 -6.72 -13.91 -7.68
N GLN A 191 -6.23 -14.72 -8.65
CA GLN A 191 -6.95 -15.85 -9.21
C GLN A 191 -7.28 -16.91 -8.16
N ASP A 192 -6.32 -17.27 -7.31
CA ASP A 192 -6.49 -18.26 -6.24
C ASP A 192 -7.56 -17.82 -5.22
N ASN A 193 -7.84 -16.51 -5.11
CA ASN A 193 -8.84 -15.92 -4.23
C ASN A 193 -10.08 -15.40 -4.96
N ARG A 194 -10.36 -15.89 -6.16
CA ARG A 194 -11.54 -15.56 -6.98
C ARG A 194 -11.64 -14.11 -7.40
N PHE A 195 -10.50 -13.46 -7.60
CA PHE A 195 -10.38 -12.13 -8.18
C PHE A 195 -9.68 -12.16 -9.53
N ARG A 196 -9.93 -11.14 -10.35
CA ARG A 196 -9.12 -10.81 -11.53
C ARG A 196 -8.61 -9.38 -11.39
N ILE A 197 -7.37 -9.15 -11.80
CA ILE A 197 -6.81 -7.80 -11.85
C ILE A 197 -7.16 -7.19 -13.21
N VAL A 198 -7.95 -6.12 -13.16
CA VAL A 198 -8.47 -5.46 -14.38
C VAL A 198 -7.66 -4.21 -14.77
N ARG A 199 -6.93 -3.62 -13.82
CA ARG A 199 -6.08 -2.45 -14.08
C ARG A 199 -4.82 -2.51 -13.23
N TYR A 200 -3.68 -2.16 -13.86
CA TYR A 200 -2.39 -1.97 -13.20
C TYR A 200 -1.93 -0.51 -13.34
N GLY A 201 -1.49 0.09 -12.25
CA GLY A 201 -0.74 1.34 -12.19
C GLY A 201 0.66 1.10 -11.64
N LYS A 202 1.55 2.05 -11.89
CA LYS A 202 2.94 2.06 -11.42
C LYS A 202 3.14 3.22 -10.45
N THR A 203 4.04 3.06 -9.48
CA THR A 203 4.40 4.13 -8.57
C THR A 203 5.64 4.90 -9.07
N ASN A 204 6.78 4.64 -8.52
CA ASN A 204 8.07 5.26 -8.78
C ASN A 204 9.04 4.26 -9.45
N PHE A 205 10.26 4.71 -9.77
CA PHE A 205 11.33 3.88 -10.35
C PHE A 205 12.43 3.62 -9.32
N ILE A 206 13.37 4.57 -9.13
CA ILE A 206 14.56 4.40 -8.28
C ILE A 206 14.65 5.41 -7.14
N GLU A 207 13.65 6.25 -6.92
CA GLU A 207 13.73 7.31 -5.90
C GLU A 207 14.07 6.79 -4.50
N ASP A 208 13.75 5.51 -4.20
CA ASP A 208 14.02 4.86 -2.93
C ASP A 208 15.37 4.12 -2.89
N VAL A 209 16.16 4.15 -3.97
CA VAL A 209 17.45 3.47 -4.08
C VAL A 209 18.58 4.41 -3.71
N PHE A 210 19.41 4.02 -2.73
CA PHE A 210 20.64 4.76 -2.41
C PHE A 210 21.67 4.63 -3.55
N PRO A 211 22.38 5.70 -3.95
CA PRO A 211 22.42 7.04 -3.34
C PRO A 211 21.34 8.01 -3.85
N PHE A 212 20.54 7.65 -4.86
CA PHE A 212 19.52 8.52 -5.45
C PHE A 212 18.51 9.03 -4.41
N SER A 213 18.10 8.18 -3.48
CA SER A 213 17.16 8.52 -2.40
C SER A 213 17.60 9.71 -1.55
N PHE A 214 18.91 10.01 -1.48
CA PHE A 214 19.41 11.16 -0.74
C PHE A 214 19.03 12.49 -1.41
N PHE A 215 19.07 12.53 -2.75
CA PHE A 215 18.74 13.70 -3.54
C PHE A 215 17.23 13.81 -3.80
N THR A 216 16.59 12.70 -4.15
CA THR A 216 15.17 12.67 -4.50
C THR A 216 14.29 13.07 -3.33
N LYS A 217 14.59 12.64 -2.09
CA LYS A 217 13.82 13.01 -0.90
C LYS A 217 13.70 14.53 -0.69
N LYS A 218 14.65 15.32 -1.17
CA LYS A 218 14.69 16.77 -0.98
C LYS A 218 14.15 17.56 -2.18
N ILE A 219 14.09 16.96 -3.37
CA ILE A 219 13.82 17.67 -4.63
C ILE A 219 12.59 17.04 -5.31
N LYS A 220 11.43 17.68 -5.15
CA LYS A 220 10.16 17.20 -5.73
C LYS A 220 10.19 17.08 -7.28
N ALA A 221 10.99 17.90 -7.96
CA ALA A 221 11.16 17.81 -9.40
C ALA A 221 11.79 16.46 -9.82
N LEU A 222 12.79 15.97 -9.05
CA LEU A 222 13.39 14.66 -9.30
C LEU A 222 12.40 13.51 -9.02
N GLN A 223 11.57 13.63 -7.99
CA GLN A 223 10.51 12.65 -7.72
C GLN A 223 9.48 12.58 -8.85
N ARG A 224 9.08 13.75 -9.41
CA ARG A 224 8.17 13.79 -10.55
C ARG A 224 8.79 13.14 -11.79
N MET A 225 10.05 13.43 -12.07
CA MET A 225 10.80 12.83 -13.17
C MET A 225 10.90 11.30 -12.99
N ASP A 226 11.23 10.83 -11.80
CA ASP A 226 11.31 9.40 -11.46
C ASP A 226 9.97 8.69 -11.68
N CYS A 227 8.87 9.27 -11.22
CA CYS A 227 7.53 8.77 -11.47
C CYS A 227 7.14 8.77 -12.96
N ALA A 228 7.58 9.77 -13.75
CA ALA A 228 7.34 9.83 -15.19
C ALA A 228 8.14 8.74 -15.93
N ILE A 229 9.40 8.53 -15.54
CA ILE A 229 10.24 7.44 -16.08
C ILE A 229 9.60 6.08 -15.78
N ALA A 230 9.06 5.88 -14.57
CA ALA A 230 8.39 4.64 -14.20
C ALA A 230 7.21 4.29 -15.15
N GLU A 231 6.49 5.29 -15.68
CA GLU A 231 5.39 5.04 -16.63
C GLU A 231 5.85 4.42 -17.94
N ILE A 232 7.01 4.83 -18.43
CA ILE A 232 7.58 4.38 -19.72
C ILE A 232 8.21 2.98 -19.55
N LEU A 233 8.82 2.71 -18.39
CA LEU A 233 9.54 1.46 -18.14
C LEU A 233 8.60 0.25 -18.02
N PRO A 234 9.08 -0.98 -18.31
CA PRO A 234 8.35 -2.20 -17.99
C PRO A 234 8.01 -2.31 -16.50
N TYR A 235 6.93 -3.02 -16.16
CA TYR A 235 6.48 -3.22 -14.78
C TYR A 235 7.55 -3.83 -13.85
N SER A 236 8.52 -4.55 -14.38
CA SER A 236 9.64 -5.09 -13.58
C SER A 236 10.54 -4.01 -12.96
N PHE A 237 10.50 -2.79 -13.49
CA PHE A 237 11.30 -1.65 -13.02
C PHE A 237 10.52 -0.65 -12.16
N THR A 238 9.23 -0.87 -11.90
CA THR A 238 8.50 0.01 -10.97
C THR A 238 8.78 -0.36 -9.52
N GLY A 239 8.76 0.64 -8.64
CA GLY A 239 8.94 0.44 -7.19
C GLY A 239 7.76 -0.26 -6.53
N GLY A 240 6.55 -0.06 -7.06
CA GLY A 240 5.33 -0.69 -6.54
C GLY A 240 4.21 -0.77 -7.58
N PHE A 241 3.19 -1.54 -7.25
CA PHE A 241 1.98 -1.69 -8.05
C PHE A 241 0.79 -1.04 -7.34
N VAL A 242 -0.07 -0.40 -8.11
CA VAL A 242 -1.42 -0.02 -7.70
C VAL A 242 -2.38 -0.76 -8.62
N THR A 243 -3.24 -1.60 -8.07
CA THR A 243 -4.05 -2.52 -8.88
C THR A 243 -5.52 -2.45 -8.52
N VAL A 244 -6.39 -2.65 -9.50
CA VAL A 244 -7.84 -2.75 -9.35
C VAL A 244 -8.25 -4.18 -9.64
N TRP A 245 -8.96 -4.77 -8.70
CA TRP A 245 -9.42 -6.15 -8.76
C TRP A 245 -10.95 -6.19 -8.77
N GLU A 246 -11.49 -7.11 -9.52
CA GLU A 246 -12.91 -7.45 -9.55
C GLU A 246 -13.10 -8.92 -9.18
N LYS A 247 -14.24 -9.25 -8.59
CA LYS A 247 -14.58 -10.65 -8.35
C LYS A 247 -14.70 -11.37 -9.70
N ASN A 248 -14.16 -12.59 -9.77
CA ASN A 248 -14.50 -13.46 -10.88
C ASN A 248 -15.99 -13.80 -10.76
N GLN A 249 -16.79 -13.38 -11.74
CA GLN A 249 -18.14 -13.86 -11.86
C GLN A 249 -18.01 -15.37 -12.16
N THR A 250 -18.31 -16.22 -11.19
CA THR A 250 -18.57 -17.63 -11.49
C THR A 250 -19.77 -17.64 -12.41
N ALA A 251 -19.57 -18.12 -13.66
CA ALA A 251 -20.70 -18.46 -14.50
C ALA A 251 -21.61 -19.38 -13.68
N SER A 252 -22.78 -18.87 -13.34
CA SER A 252 -23.87 -19.61 -12.70
C SER A 252 -24.40 -20.69 -13.64
#